data_3b2909c8dcbdfe5e7910df0778c9f0c4
#
_entry.id   3b2909c8dcbdfe5e7910df0778c9f0c4
#
_cell.length_a   1.000
_cell.length_b   1.000
_cell.length_c   1.000
_cell.angle_alpha   90.00
_cell.angle_beta   90.00
_cell.angle_gamma   90.00
#
_symmetry.space_group_name_H-M   'P 1'
#
loop_
_entity.id
_entity.type
_entity.pdbx_description
1 polymer ?
#
loop_
_entity_poly.entity_id
_entity_poly.type
_entity_poly.pdbx_seq_one_letter_code
_entity_poly.pdbx_strand_id
1 'polypeptide(L)'
;TKLDFSKASACMLSVDMTGVEELILNDGLEQLILLGEVREDCNIQANGNGEALLLHCDKVIPKLKGLEALGKLHVINITELDIEEVLNAYPKLTELRLWGKPGNLVHFDKLAEFQQLEVFTTMDLFGFTAEDIPAPDRLPNLYMFWMNSLPEDAAKVTKKLYKKRKEEGLHLWITKARKPEWLAQNLDNPFRSWDGQENITPANAKKAATYQNEQDAGIVKIAEGSNKDAMTSVETLVREYTEGFNKMDKRKYFIETVEREEIY
;
A
#
# COMPACT_ATOMS: atom_id res chain seq x y z
N THR A 1 -5.39 -22.99 18.00
CA THR A 1 -5.34 -24.19 17.16
C THR A 1 -3.97 -24.36 16.50
N LYS A 2 -3.62 -25.60 16.14
CA LYS A 2 -2.43 -25.95 15.36
C LYS A 2 -2.83 -26.31 13.94
N LEU A 3 -2.15 -25.73 12.94
CA LEU A 3 -2.26 -26.09 11.54
C LEU A 3 -0.92 -26.65 11.04
N ASP A 4 -0.96 -27.79 10.36
CA ASP A 4 0.24 -28.49 9.88
C ASP A 4 0.14 -28.74 8.38
N PHE A 5 0.95 -28.01 7.62
CA PHE A 5 1.11 -28.13 6.17
C PHE A 5 2.46 -28.73 5.77
N SER A 6 3.23 -29.30 6.70
CA SER A 6 4.58 -29.85 6.43
C SER A 6 4.63 -30.86 5.28
N LYS A 7 3.51 -31.56 5.04
CA LYS A 7 3.37 -32.57 3.96
C LYS A 7 2.74 -32.02 2.69
N ALA A 8 2.37 -30.72 2.66
CA ALA A 8 1.82 -30.11 1.46
C ALA A 8 2.92 -29.89 0.40
N SER A 9 2.51 -29.81 -0.87
CA SER A 9 3.40 -29.46 -1.99
C SER A 9 2.97 -28.11 -2.58
N ALA A 10 2.88 -27.09 -1.71
CA ALA A 10 2.46 -25.77 -2.10
C ALA A 10 3.65 -24.81 -2.17
N CYS A 11 3.70 -23.93 -3.19
CA CYS A 11 4.62 -22.81 -3.24
C CYS A 11 4.00 -21.51 -2.69
N MET A 12 2.66 -21.45 -2.62
CA MET A 12 1.89 -20.36 -2.03
C MET A 12 0.82 -20.89 -1.12
N LEU A 13 0.62 -20.24 0.03
CA LEU A 13 -0.40 -20.60 1.00
C LEU A 13 -1.08 -19.34 1.54
N SER A 14 -2.41 -19.33 1.53
CA SER A 14 -3.23 -18.32 2.23
C SER A 14 -3.89 -18.96 3.43
N VAL A 15 -3.71 -18.38 4.62
CA VAL A 15 -4.20 -18.95 5.88
C VAL A 15 -4.99 -17.91 6.64
N ASP A 16 -6.22 -18.28 7.04
CA ASP A 16 -6.94 -17.52 8.07
C ASP A 16 -6.33 -17.85 9.44
N MET A 17 -5.67 -16.86 10.01
CA MET A 17 -4.92 -16.98 11.26
C MET A 17 -5.78 -16.84 12.51
N THR A 18 -7.09 -16.63 12.36
CA THR A 18 -8.01 -16.45 13.50
C THR A 18 -7.96 -17.66 14.44
N GLY A 19 -7.44 -17.44 15.64
CA GLY A 19 -7.29 -18.50 16.67
C GLY A 19 -6.18 -19.52 16.41
N VAL A 20 -5.28 -19.27 15.43
CA VAL A 20 -4.10 -20.11 15.18
C VAL A 20 -2.99 -19.79 16.18
N GLU A 21 -2.45 -20.80 16.83
CA GLU A 21 -1.36 -20.70 17.82
C GLU A 21 -0.05 -21.24 17.25
N GLU A 22 -0.15 -22.24 16.38
CA GLU A 22 1.01 -22.83 15.72
C GLU A 22 0.68 -23.13 14.26
N LEU A 23 1.58 -22.71 13.36
CA LEU A 23 1.49 -22.97 11.93
C LEU A 23 2.80 -23.64 11.47
N ILE A 24 2.71 -24.85 10.90
CA ILE A 24 3.86 -25.55 10.33
C ILE A 24 3.77 -25.49 8.82
N LEU A 25 4.79 -24.92 8.18
CA LEU A 25 4.88 -24.76 6.74
C LEU A 25 5.68 -25.89 6.11
N ASN A 26 5.41 -26.16 4.83
CA ASN A 26 6.24 -27.06 4.03
C ASN A 26 7.55 -26.38 3.60
N ASP A 27 8.61 -27.16 3.42
CA ASP A 27 9.96 -26.67 3.11
C ASP A 27 10.06 -25.87 1.79
N GLY A 28 9.18 -26.13 0.83
CA GLY A 28 9.15 -25.48 -0.48
C GLY A 28 8.22 -24.26 -0.57
N LEU A 29 7.69 -23.78 0.55
CA LEU A 29 6.80 -22.61 0.52
C LEU A 29 7.57 -21.32 0.23
N GLU A 30 7.16 -20.62 -0.83
CA GLU A 30 7.77 -19.35 -1.25
C GLU A 30 6.96 -18.14 -0.77
N GLN A 31 5.64 -18.28 -0.61
CA GLN A 31 4.74 -17.19 -0.23
C GLN A 31 3.74 -17.63 0.83
N LEU A 32 3.62 -16.83 1.88
CA LEU A 32 2.61 -16.96 2.93
C LEU A 32 1.77 -15.71 3.00
N ILE A 33 0.45 -15.85 2.84
CA ILE A 33 -0.54 -14.77 2.95
C ILE A 33 -1.31 -14.99 4.23
N LEU A 34 -1.20 -14.05 5.15
CA LEU A 34 -1.95 -14.07 6.40
C LEU A 34 -3.27 -13.34 6.24
N LEU A 35 -4.35 -14.01 6.55
CA LEU A 35 -5.71 -13.48 6.56
C LEU A 35 -6.26 -13.51 7.99
N GLY A 36 -7.25 -12.66 8.27
CA GLY A 36 -7.87 -12.59 9.58
C GLY A 36 -6.96 -12.01 10.68
N GLU A 37 -7.31 -12.28 11.93
CA GLU A 37 -6.59 -11.75 13.09
C GLU A 37 -5.42 -12.68 13.47
N VAL A 38 -4.22 -12.11 13.50
CA VAL A 38 -3.00 -12.84 13.87
C VAL A 38 -2.71 -12.63 15.34
N ARG A 39 -2.56 -13.74 16.10
CA ARG A 39 -2.22 -13.70 17.53
C ARG A 39 -0.74 -13.31 17.71
N GLU A 40 -0.45 -12.47 18.71
CA GLU A 40 0.92 -12.06 19.04
C GLU A 40 1.84 -13.20 19.49
N ASP A 41 1.26 -14.29 20.05
CA ASP A 41 2.00 -15.45 20.52
C ASP A 41 2.09 -16.58 19.48
N CYS A 42 1.57 -16.36 18.27
CA CYS A 42 1.61 -17.35 17.20
C CYS A 42 3.04 -17.73 16.83
N ASN A 43 3.30 -19.04 16.73
CA ASN A 43 4.57 -19.60 16.31
C ASN A 43 4.46 -20.19 14.90
N ILE A 44 5.32 -19.75 13.99
CA ILE A 44 5.39 -20.26 12.63
C ILE A 44 6.69 -21.06 12.46
N GLN A 45 6.56 -22.34 12.11
CA GLN A 45 7.70 -23.17 11.76
C GLN A 45 7.91 -23.12 10.25
N ALA A 46 8.96 -22.45 9.81
CA ALA A 46 9.34 -22.28 8.41
C ALA A 46 10.78 -22.75 8.18
N ASN A 47 11.07 -23.26 6.99
CA ASN A 47 12.42 -23.62 6.60
C ASN A 47 13.35 -22.38 6.70
N GLY A 48 14.53 -22.53 7.29
CA GLY A 48 15.51 -21.47 7.47
C GLY A 48 14.95 -20.25 8.24
N ASN A 49 13.96 -20.44 9.13
CA ASN A 49 13.25 -19.37 9.83
C ASN A 49 12.71 -18.27 8.89
N GLY A 50 12.27 -18.66 7.69
CA GLY A 50 11.64 -17.79 6.71
C GLY A 50 12.62 -17.04 5.77
N GLU A 51 13.89 -17.41 5.69
CA GLU A 51 14.90 -16.72 4.86
C GLU A 51 14.47 -16.56 3.39
N ALA A 52 13.89 -17.59 2.79
CA ALA A 52 13.41 -17.53 1.40
C ALA A 52 11.93 -17.08 1.28
N LEU A 53 11.22 -16.96 2.41
CA LEU A 53 9.78 -16.74 2.45
C LEU A 53 9.42 -15.29 2.16
N LEU A 54 8.40 -15.08 1.34
CA LEU A 54 7.69 -13.82 1.19
C LEU A 54 6.43 -13.85 2.05
N LEU A 55 6.41 -13.02 3.10
CA LEU A 55 5.25 -12.84 3.97
C LEU A 55 4.38 -11.69 3.45
N HIS A 56 3.09 -11.95 3.23
CA HIS A 56 2.09 -10.93 2.91
C HIS A 56 1.22 -10.63 4.12
N CYS A 57 1.11 -9.34 4.47
CA CYS A 57 0.29 -8.84 5.56
C CYS A 57 -0.66 -7.74 5.09
N ASP A 58 -1.82 -7.64 5.73
CA ASP A 58 -2.78 -6.55 5.53
C ASP A 58 -2.66 -5.54 6.68
N LYS A 59 -2.41 -4.26 6.36
CA LYS A 59 -2.37 -3.09 7.27
C LYS A 59 -1.27 -3.08 8.31
N VAL A 60 -1.06 -4.16 9.02
CA VAL A 60 -0.14 -4.25 10.17
C VAL A 60 0.84 -5.39 10.01
N ILE A 61 1.98 -5.28 10.67
CA ILE A 61 3.01 -6.32 10.69
C ILE A 61 2.86 -7.11 11.98
N PRO A 62 2.53 -8.41 11.89
CA PRO A 62 2.47 -9.25 13.06
C PRO A 62 3.88 -9.57 13.58
N LYS A 63 4.07 -9.57 14.89
CA LYS A 63 5.32 -10.03 15.54
C LYS A 63 5.25 -11.55 15.68
N LEU A 64 5.71 -12.28 14.66
CA LEU A 64 5.65 -13.72 14.60
C LEU A 64 6.93 -14.37 15.13
N LYS A 65 6.77 -15.40 15.96
CA LYS A 65 7.88 -16.28 16.36
C LYS A 65 8.18 -17.28 15.24
N GLY A 66 9.46 -17.62 15.10
CA GLY A 66 9.92 -18.61 14.11
C GLY A 66 10.16 -18.05 12.71
N LEU A 67 10.07 -16.72 12.52
CA LEU A 67 10.41 -16.01 11.29
C LEU A 67 11.54 -14.98 11.50
N GLU A 68 12.47 -15.26 12.41
CA GLU A 68 13.56 -14.34 12.77
C GLU A 68 14.56 -14.07 11.63
N ALA A 69 14.52 -14.91 10.59
CA ALA A 69 15.32 -14.73 9.38
C ALA A 69 14.49 -14.34 8.16
N LEU A 70 13.26 -13.86 8.35
CA LEU A 70 12.37 -13.51 7.24
C LEU A 70 13.11 -12.65 6.19
N GLY A 71 13.13 -13.15 4.94
CA GLY A 71 13.84 -12.48 3.85
C GLY A 71 13.00 -11.47 3.10
N LYS A 72 11.67 -11.68 3.00
CA LYS A 72 10.81 -10.83 2.16
C LYS A 72 9.50 -10.49 2.85
N LEU A 73 9.14 -9.20 2.84
CA LEU A 73 7.91 -8.70 3.44
C LEU A 73 7.14 -7.84 2.44
N HIS A 74 5.84 -8.09 2.32
CA HIS A 74 4.90 -7.26 1.57
C HIS A 74 3.72 -6.88 2.46
N VAL A 75 3.55 -5.58 2.72
CA VAL A 75 2.43 -5.03 3.49
C VAL A 75 1.57 -4.19 2.56
N ILE A 76 0.27 -4.44 2.59
CA ILE A 76 -0.72 -3.72 1.77
C ILE A 76 -1.71 -2.95 2.65
N ASN A 77 -2.46 -2.03 2.04
CA ASN A 77 -3.50 -1.22 2.71
C ASN A 77 -2.98 -0.43 3.93
N ILE A 78 -1.72 -0.04 3.91
CA ILE A 78 -1.08 0.71 4.98
C ILE A 78 -1.78 2.07 5.12
N THR A 79 -2.22 2.40 6.34
CA THR A 79 -2.64 3.75 6.74
C THR A 79 -1.53 4.45 7.54
N GLU A 80 -0.86 3.72 8.42
CA GLU A 80 0.35 4.14 9.13
C GLU A 80 1.23 2.92 9.39
N LEU A 81 2.55 3.05 9.19
CA LEU A 81 3.53 2.02 9.46
C LEU A 81 4.84 2.64 9.94
N ASP A 82 5.36 2.12 11.04
CA ASP A 82 6.66 2.50 11.58
C ASP A 82 7.77 1.59 11.02
N ILE A 83 8.74 2.18 10.30
CA ILE A 83 9.87 1.45 9.72
C ILE A 83 10.80 0.89 10.82
N GLU A 84 10.88 1.54 11.98
CA GLU A 84 11.64 1.01 13.11
C GLU A 84 11.01 -0.28 13.69
N GLU A 85 9.68 -0.37 13.71
CA GLU A 85 9.00 -1.63 14.09
C GLU A 85 9.26 -2.76 13.09
N VAL A 86 9.28 -2.44 11.77
CA VAL A 86 9.65 -3.41 10.72
C VAL A 86 11.07 -3.92 10.95
N LEU A 87 12.02 -3.01 11.19
CA LEU A 87 13.43 -3.34 11.43
C LEU A 87 13.59 -4.22 12.66
N ASN A 88 12.92 -3.88 13.76
CA ASN A 88 12.98 -4.63 15.01
C ASN A 88 12.35 -6.03 14.88
N ALA A 89 11.29 -6.19 14.07
CA ALA A 89 10.66 -7.49 13.84
C ALA A 89 11.46 -8.36 12.86
N TYR A 90 11.98 -7.78 11.78
CA TYR A 90 12.57 -8.50 10.65
C TYR A 90 13.85 -7.82 10.12
N PRO A 91 14.96 -7.83 10.90
CA PRO A 91 16.18 -7.08 10.56
C PRO A 91 16.94 -7.65 9.34
N LYS A 92 16.61 -8.85 8.89
CA LYS A 92 17.30 -9.55 7.79
C LYS A 92 16.64 -9.43 6.44
N LEU A 93 15.63 -8.55 6.31
CA LEU A 93 14.93 -8.38 5.04
C LEU A 93 15.87 -8.03 3.89
N THR A 94 15.76 -8.79 2.82
CA THR A 94 16.33 -8.51 1.50
C THR A 94 15.34 -7.82 0.60
N GLU A 95 14.03 -8.01 0.84
CA GLU A 95 12.96 -7.40 0.07
C GLU A 95 11.89 -6.81 0.99
N LEU A 96 11.57 -5.53 0.78
CA LEU A 96 10.52 -4.80 1.50
C LEU A 96 9.60 -4.09 0.51
N ARG A 97 8.33 -4.49 0.48
CA ARG A 97 7.27 -3.90 -0.35
C ARG A 97 6.17 -3.33 0.53
N LEU A 98 5.87 -2.05 0.35
CA LEU A 98 4.93 -1.31 1.19
C LEU A 98 3.92 -0.56 0.33
N TRP A 99 2.65 -0.89 0.43
CA TRP A 99 1.59 -0.24 -0.35
C TRP A 99 0.55 0.40 0.56
N GLY A 100 0.39 1.70 0.40
CA GLY A 100 -0.57 2.51 1.15
C GLY A 100 -1.97 2.50 0.55
N LYS A 101 -2.93 3.03 1.35
CA LYS A 101 -4.32 3.16 0.94
C LYS A 101 -4.90 4.59 0.91
N PRO A 102 -4.19 5.69 0.72
CA PRO A 102 -2.81 6.06 1.01
C PRO A 102 -2.46 5.98 2.50
N GLY A 103 -1.17 6.02 2.81
CA GLY A 103 -0.71 5.89 4.19
C GLY A 103 0.55 6.70 4.49
N ASN A 104 0.93 6.70 5.78
CA ASN A 104 2.12 7.35 6.27
C ASN A 104 3.16 6.33 6.72
N LEU A 105 4.42 6.61 6.43
CA LEU A 105 5.58 5.93 7.00
C LEU A 105 6.18 6.80 8.09
N VAL A 106 6.37 6.25 9.27
CA VAL A 106 7.05 6.87 10.39
C VAL A 106 8.47 6.32 10.45
N HIS A 107 9.43 7.12 10.90
CA HIS A 107 10.86 6.76 11.00
C HIS A 107 11.42 6.18 9.69
N PHE A 108 11.11 6.83 8.55
CA PHE A 108 11.60 6.37 7.24
C PHE A 108 13.12 6.37 7.12
N ASP A 109 13.83 7.23 7.86
CA ASP A 109 15.29 7.26 7.99
C ASP A 109 15.89 5.92 8.43
N LYS A 110 15.12 5.11 9.20
CA LYS A 110 15.52 3.76 9.62
C LYS A 110 15.67 2.76 8.48
N LEU A 111 15.15 3.09 7.28
CA LEU A 111 15.42 2.30 6.08
C LEU A 111 16.94 2.12 5.84
N ALA A 112 17.76 3.11 6.25
CA ALA A 112 19.22 3.06 6.18
C ALA A 112 19.86 1.92 6.98
N GLU A 113 19.13 1.29 7.90
CA GLU A 113 19.65 0.24 8.78
C GLU A 113 19.45 -1.18 8.22
N PHE A 114 18.67 -1.34 7.14
CA PHE A 114 18.48 -2.63 6.45
C PHE A 114 19.66 -2.95 5.54
N GLN A 115 20.76 -3.41 6.11
CA GLN A 115 22.03 -3.62 5.41
C GLN A 115 21.99 -4.69 4.31
N GLN A 116 21.01 -5.58 4.34
CA GLN A 116 20.85 -6.66 3.36
C GLN A 116 19.81 -6.33 2.28
N LEU A 117 19.17 -5.14 2.35
CA LEU A 117 18.06 -4.79 1.47
C LEU A 117 18.51 -4.69 0.00
N GLU A 118 17.90 -5.49 -0.82
CA GLU A 118 18.12 -5.61 -2.28
C GLU A 118 16.98 -4.96 -3.07
N VAL A 119 15.74 -5.11 -2.57
CA VAL A 119 14.52 -4.60 -3.21
C VAL A 119 13.73 -3.76 -2.22
N PHE A 120 13.49 -2.50 -2.59
CA PHE A 120 12.56 -1.64 -1.86
C PHE A 120 11.52 -1.05 -2.81
N THR A 121 10.25 -1.28 -2.50
CA THR A 121 9.16 -0.71 -3.30
C THR A 121 8.09 -0.08 -2.42
N THR A 122 7.60 1.12 -2.82
CA THR A 122 6.48 1.78 -2.16
C THR A 122 5.43 2.28 -3.15
N MET A 123 4.17 2.31 -2.72
CA MET A 123 3.08 2.90 -3.46
C MET A 123 2.13 3.65 -2.52
N ASP A 124 1.75 4.88 -2.89
CA ASP A 124 0.83 5.75 -2.13
C ASP A 124 1.22 5.90 -0.65
N LEU A 125 2.52 6.14 -0.38
CA LEU A 125 3.04 6.32 0.96
C LEU A 125 3.71 7.69 1.14
N PHE A 126 3.44 8.31 2.28
CA PHE A 126 3.78 9.66 2.68
C PHE A 126 4.34 9.67 4.10
N GLY A 127 4.38 10.83 4.77
CA GLY A 127 4.84 10.96 6.15
C GLY A 127 6.36 11.11 6.31
N PHE A 128 7.10 11.13 5.20
CA PHE A 128 8.55 11.35 5.16
C PHE A 128 8.91 12.49 4.21
N THR A 129 10.10 13.03 4.34
CA THR A 129 10.62 14.20 3.61
C THR A 129 11.91 13.88 2.87
N ALA A 130 12.46 14.88 2.20
CA ALA A 130 13.76 14.79 1.54
C ALA A 130 14.91 14.42 2.51
N GLU A 131 14.80 14.80 3.78
CA GLU A 131 15.84 14.58 4.81
C GLU A 131 15.90 13.13 5.28
N ASP A 132 14.78 12.40 5.15
CA ASP A 132 14.65 11.01 5.58
C ASP A 132 15.17 10.01 4.54
N ILE A 133 15.48 10.48 3.31
CA ILE A 133 15.95 9.61 2.23
C ILE A 133 17.38 9.12 2.54
N PRO A 134 17.61 7.81 2.69
CA PRO A 134 18.93 7.27 2.99
C PRO A 134 19.95 7.55 1.87
N ALA A 135 21.19 7.82 2.26
CA ALA A 135 22.28 7.93 1.30
C ALA A 135 22.55 6.58 0.62
N PRO A 136 22.97 6.56 -0.66
CA PRO A 136 23.16 5.32 -1.43
C PRO A 136 24.16 4.32 -0.85
N ASP A 137 25.14 4.77 -0.09
CA ASP A 137 26.13 3.95 0.59
C ASP A 137 25.57 3.24 1.83
N ARG A 138 24.45 3.71 2.37
CA ARG A 138 23.74 3.05 3.47
C ARG A 138 22.93 1.84 3.01
N LEU A 139 22.64 1.73 1.72
CA LEU A 139 21.92 0.60 1.10
C LEU A 139 22.79 -0.02 -0.02
N PRO A 140 23.94 -0.65 0.34
CA PRO A 140 24.94 -1.07 -0.64
C PRO A 140 24.43 -2.16 -1.60
N ASN A 141 23.53 -3.03 -1.13
CA ASN A 141 23.01 -4.18 -1.89
C ASN A 141 21.78 -3.86 -2.72
N LEU A 142 21.22 -2.63 -2.58
CA LEU A 142 19.98 -2.26 -3.28
C LEU A 142 20.18 -2.27 -4.80
N TYR A 143 19.44 -3.14 -5.51
CA TYR A 143 19.41 -3.20 -6.96
C TYR A 143 18.09 -2.73 -7.56
N MET A 144 16.99 -2.70 -6.77
CA MET A 144 15.70 -2.17 -7.16
C MET A 144 15.20 -1.16 -6.12
N PHE A 145 14.97 0.08 -6.57
CA PHE A 145 14.38 1.14 -5.78
C PHE A 145 13.22 1.75 -6.55
N TRP A 146 12.01 1.34 -6.22
CA TRP A 146 10.79 1.79 -6.86
C TRP A 146 9.88 2.49 -5.86
N MET A 147 9.50 3.75 -6.17
CA MET A 147 8.54 4.51 -5.37
C MET A 147 7.53 5.18 -6.30
N ASN A 148 6.26 4.93 -6.06
CA ASN A 148 5.16 5.50 -6.84
C ASN A 148 4.20 6.25 -5.92
N SER A 149 3.85 7.50 -6.27
CA SER A 149 3.00 8.36 -5.46
C SER A 149 3.58 8.59 -4.05
N LEU A 150 4.49 9.58 -3.96
CA LEU A 150 5.29 9.91 -2.79
C LEU A 150 5.47 11.44 -2.70
N PRO A 151 5.95 12.01 -1.57
CA PRO A 151 6.21 13.45 -1.43
C PRO A 151 7.15 13.98 -2.52
N GLU A 152 6.85 15.16 -3.04
CA GLU A 152 7.57 15.74 -4.19
C GLU A 152 9.04 16.06 -3.87
N ASP A 153 9.31 16.54 -2.68
CA ASP A 153 10.66 16.84 -2.20
C ASP A 153 11.52 15.57 -2.06
N ALA A 154 10.97 14.54 -1.44
CA ALA A 154 11.60 13.22 -1.34
C ALA A 154 11.87 12.61 -2.73
N ALA A 155 10.91 12.72 -3.66
CA ALA A 155 11.08 12.23 -5.03
C ALA A 155 12.24 12.94 -5.75
N LYS A 156 12.37 14.27 -5.59
CA LYS A 156 13.45 15.07 -6.19
C LYS A 156 14.82 14.68 -5.63
N VAL A 157 14.90 14.55 -4.30
CA VAL A 157 16.15 14.17 -3.62
C VAL A 157 16.56 12.75 -3.97
N THR A 158 15.64 11.79 -3.95
CA THR A 158 15.92 10.40 -4.34
C THR A 158 16.51 10.31 -5.75
N LYS A 159 15.87 10.95 -6.73
CA LYS A 159 16.38 10.97 -8.12
C LYS A 159 17.79 11.56 -8.23
N LYS A 160 18.09 12.59 -7.44
CA LYS A 160 19.41 13.25 -7.42
C LYS A 160 20.48 12.38 -6.76
N LEU A 161 20.19 11.86 -5.55
CA LEU A 161 21.14 11.06 -4.77
C LEU A 161 21.50 9.74 -5.48
N TYR A 162 20.51 9.06 -6.05
CA TYR A 162 20.68 7.76 -6.67
C TYR A 162 21.02 7.80 -8.16
N LYS A 163 21.24 8.99 -8.74
CA LYS A 163 21.57 9.14 -10.17
C LYS A 163 22.76 8.28 -10.58
N LYS A 164 23.86 8.34 -9.83
CA LYS A 164 25.08 7.57 -10.12
C LYS A 164 24.82 6.06 -10.01
N ARG A 165 24.14 5.60 -8.96
CA ARG A 165 23.78 4.18 -8.78
C ARG A 165 22.89 3.68 -9.92
N LYS A 166 21.99 4.53 -10.44
CA LYS A 166 21.17 4.21 -11.63
C LYS A 166 22.03 4.00 -12.87
N GLU A 167 23.05 4.84 -13.09
CA GLU A 167 24.01 4.70 -14.19
C GLU A 167 24.88 3.41 -14.04
N GLU A 168 25.07 2.95 -12.80
CA GLU A 168 25.79 1.73 -12.42
C GLU A 168 24.90 0.46 -12.42
N GLY A 169 23.59 0.56 -12.76
CA GLY A 169 22.70 -0.59 -12.90
C GLY A 169 21.57 -0.71 -11.87
N LEU A 170 21.42 0.24 -10.93
CA LEU A 170 20.26 0.27 -10.03
C LEU A 170 18.98 0.49 -10.85
N HIS A 171 17.98 -0.38 -10.70
CA HIS A 171 16.64 -0.18 -11.21
C HIS A 171 15.91 0.90 -10.39
N LEU A 172 16.16 2.18 -10.73
CA LEU A 172 15.55 3.32 -10.06
C LEU A 172 14.29 3.78 -10.79
N TRP A 173 13.13 3.69 -10.13
CA TRP A 173 11.85 4.11 -10.68
C TRP A 173 11.08 4.97 -9.67
N ILE A 174 11.08 6.28 -9.87
CA ILE A 174 10.43 7.26 -9.01
C ILE A 174 9.38 8.00 -9.84
N THR A 175 8.11 7.75 -9.55
CA THR A 175 6.96 8.25 -10.33
C THR A 175 5.91 8.90 -9.43
N LYS A 176 5.02 9.68 -10.04
CA LYS A 176 3.90 10.36 -9.37
C LYS A 176 4.31 11.11 -8.10
N ALA A 177 5.32 12.00 -8.22
CA ALA A 177 5.66 12.94 -7.14
C ALA A 177 4.45 13.82 -6.80
N ARG A 178 4.06 13.88 -5.52
CA ARG A 178 2.85 14.53 -5.04
C ARG A 178 3.18 15.73 -4.17
N LYS A 179 2.51 16.84 -4.44
CA LYS A 179 2.57 18.02 -3.57
C LYS A 179 1.66 17.83 -2.34
N PRO A 180 1.93 18.54 -1.23
CA PRO A 180 1.08 18.45 -0.04
C PRO A 180 -0.40 18.74 -0.32
N GLU A 181 -0.69 19.71 -1.21
CA GLU A 181 -2.06 20.05 -1.58
C GLU A 181 -2.80 18.90 -2.29
N TRP A 182 -2.06 18.12 -3.10
CA TRP A 182 -2.65 16.95 -3.76
C TRP A 182 -3.04 15.90 -2.71
N LEU A 183 -2.18 15.63 -1.75
CA LEU A 183 -2.45 14.66 -0.69
C LEU A 183 -3.69 15.07 0.11
N ALA A 184 -3.76 16.34 0.55
CA ALA A 184 -4.89 16.86 1.33
C ALA A 184 -6.23 16.75 0.58
N GLN A 185 -6.21 16.84 -0.76
CA GLN A 185 -7.41 16.74 -1.60
C GLN A 185 -7.79 15.30 -1.97
N ASN A 186 -6.86 14.35 -1.85
CA ASN A 186 -7.03 12.99 -2.37
C ASN A 186 -6.87 11.89 -1.32
N LEU A 187 -6.68 12.24 -0.04
CA LEU A 187 -6.50 11.24 1.03
C LEU A 187 -7.67 10.25 1.07
N ASP A 188 -8.90 10.77 1.05
CA ASP A 188 -10.14 10.01 1.10
C ASP A 188 -10.81 9.84 -0.29
N ASN A 189 -10.13 10.24 -1.37
CA ASN A 189 -10.68 10.16 -2.72
C ASN A 189 -10.55 8.73 -3.28
N PRO A 190 -11.65 7.99 -3.48
CA PRO A 190 -11.61 6.65 -4.06
C PRO A 190 -11.09 6.65 -5.50
N PHE A 191 -11.27 7.76 -6.25
CA PHE A 191 -10.82 7.91 -7.64
C PHE A 191 -9.37 8.41 -7.79
N ARG A 192 -8.57 8.42 -6.73
CA ARG A 192 -7.17 8.86 -6.82
C ARG A 192 -6.33 8.01 -7.78
N SER A 193 -6.71 6.74 -7.98
CA SER A 193 -6.10 5.82 -8.94
C SER A 193 -6.26 6.29 -10.39
N TRP A 194 -7.32 7.07 -10.69
CA TRP A 194 -7.63 7.58 -12.03
C TRP A 194 -6.60 8.57 -12.54
N ASP A 195 -5.87 9.23 -11.64
CA ASP A 195 -4.82 10.16 -12.02
C ASP A 195 -3.62 9.44 -12.66
N GLY A 196 -3.41 9.71 -13.95
CA GLY A 196 -2.35 9.13 -14.77
C GLY A 196 -2.68 7.77 -15.40
N GLN A 197 -3.94 7.36 -15.44
CA GLN A 197 -4.39 6.27 -16.30
C GLN A 197 -4.50 6.72 -17.76
N GLU A 198 -4.19 5.84 -18.70
CA GLU A 198 -4.14 6.19 -20.13
C GLU A 198 -5.51 6.55 -20.72
N ASN A 199 -6.57 5.89 -20.25
CA ASN A 199 -7.95 6.11 -20.68
C ASN A 199 -8.62 7.29 -19.99
N ILE A 200 -8.07 7.80 -18.87
CA ILE A 200 -8.66 8.84 -18.03
C ILE A 200 -7.86 10.15 -18.15
N THR A 201 -8.51 11.22 -18.58
CA THR A 201 -7.86 12.54 -18.62
C THR A 201 -7.71 13.11 -17.21
N PRO A 202 -6.67 13.93 -16.93
CA PRO A 202 -6.54 14.63 -15.63
C PRO A 202 -7.76 15.46 -15.25
N ALA A 203 -8.47 16.01 -16.25
CA ALA A 203 -9.72 16.75 -16.04
C ALA A 203 -10.86 15.84 -15.56
N ASN A 204 -10.96 14.62 -16.09
CA ASN A 204 -11.95 13.65 -15.66
C ASN A 204 -11.64 13.11 -14.26
N ALA A 205 -10.39 12.78 -13.96
CA ALA A 205 -9.97 12.37 -12.63
C ALA A 205 -10.29 13.44 -11.56
N LYS A 206 -9.97 14.71 -11.84
CA LYS A 206 -10.31 15.84 -10.96
C LYS A 206 -11.82 15.99 -10.77
N LYS A 207 -12.60 15.78 -11.83
CA LYS A 207 -14.06 15.93 -11.79
C LYS A 207 -14.72 14.80 -11.01
N ALA A 208 -14.22 13.56 -11.13
CA ALA A 208 -14.66 12.43 -10.32
C ALA A 208 -14.43 12.70 -8.82
N ALA A 209 -13.25 13.19 -8.44
CA ALA A 209 -12.96 13.61 -7.08
C ALA A 209 -13.93 14.70 -6.58
N THR A 210 -14.29 15.67 -7.44
CA THR A 210 -15.27 16.70 -7.09
C THR A 210 -16.65 16.10 -6.81
N TYR A 211 -17.13 15.19 -7.64
CA TYR A 211 -18.42 14.54 -7.42
C TYR A 211 -18.46 13.73 -6.13
N GLN A 212 -17.38 13.03 -5.79
CA GLN A 212 -17.27 12.33 -4.51
C GLN A 212 -17.35 13.29 -3.32
N ASN A 213 -16.58 14.37 -3.35
CA ASN A 213 -16.60 15.35 -2.27
C ASN A 213 -17.98 16.01 -2.10
N GLU A 214 -18.68 16.27 -3.19
CA GLU A 214 -20.05 16.80 -3.17
C GLU A 214 -21.05 15.79 -2.58
N GLN A 215 -20.88 14.51 -2.91
CA GLN A 215 -21.70 13.42 -2.35
C GLN A 215 -21.45 13.27 -0.84
N ASP A 216 -20.19 13.21 -0.40
CA ASP A 216 -19.84 13.05 1.02
C ASP A 216 -20.37 14.23 1.84
N ALA A 217 -20.20 15.47 1.36
CA ALA A 217 -20.74 16.66 2.01
C ALA A 217 -22.28 16.65 2.05
N GLY A 218 -22.94 16.11 1.02
CA GLY A 218 -24.37 15.93 0.96
C GLY A 218 -24.89 14.92 1.99
N ILE A 219 -24.21 13.79 2.12
CA ILE A 219 -24.53 12.74 3.12
C ILE A 219 -24.44 13.31 4.53
N VAL A 220 -23.34 14.02 4.85
CA VAL A 220 -23.15 14.65 6.17
C VAL A 220 -24.30 15.62 6.48
N LYS A 221 -24.65 16.50 5.55
CA LYS A 221 -25.77 17.46 5.73
C LYS A 221 -27.11 16.76 5.97
N ILE A 222 -27.37 15.63 5.28
CA ILE A 222 -28.59 14.85 5.48
C ILE A 222 -28.58 14.20 6.86
N ALA A 223 -27.45 13.68 7.32
CA ALA A 223 -27.29 13.03 8.62
C ALA A 223 -27.43 14.01 9.80
N GLU A 224 -26.95 15.25 9.64
CA GLU A 224 -27.05 16.30 10.67
C GLU A 224 -28.42 16.99 10.71
N GLY A 225 -29.20 16.89 9.63
CA GLY A 225 -30.54 17.48 9.53
C GLY A 225 -31.62 16.61 10.17
N SER A 226 -32.53 17.21 10.93
CA SER A 226 -33.79 16.55 11.38
C SER A 226 -34.79 16.46 10.22
N ASN A 227 -34.48 15.65 9.20
CA ASN A 227 -35.12 15.67 7.92
C ASN A 227 -36.32 14.70 7.84
N LYS A 228 -37.55 15.23 7.70
CA LYS A 228 -38.72 14.42 7.38
C LYS A 228 -38.62 13.75 5.99
N ASP A 229 -37.74 14.30 5.12
CA ASP A 229 -37.57 13.87 3.74
C ASP A 229 -36.13 13.33 3.45
N ALA A 230 -35.47 12.75 4.46
CA ALA A 230 -34.09 12.27 4.33
C ALA A 230 -33.93 11.28 3.15
N MET A 231 -34.88 10.37 2.95
CA MET A 231 -34.86 9.40 1.85
C MET A 231 -34.84 10.08 0.48
N THR A 232 -35.76 11.03 0.27
CA THR A 232 -35.85 11.79 -0.99
C THR A 232 -34.57 12.60 -1.27
N SER A 233 -33.96 13.11 -0.21
CA SER A 233 -32.68 13.84 -0.31
C SER A 233 -31.54 12.91 -0.71
N VAL A 234 -31.46 11.70 -0.15
CA VAL A 234 -30.49 10.67 -0.53
C VAL A 234 -30.71 10.23 -1.98
N GLU A 235 -31.94 9.94 -2.38
CA GLU A 235 -32.25 9.56 -3.77
C GLU A 235 -31.84 10.64 -4.78
N THR A 236 -32.03 11.91 -4.43
CA THR A 236 -31.64 13.04 -5.28
C THR A 236 -30.10 13.10 -5.40
N LEU A 237 -29.41 12.99 -4.27
CA LEU A 237 -27.96 13.03 -4.22
C LEU A 237 -27.31 11.91 -5.05
N VAL A 238 -27.80 10.67 -4.88
CA VAL A 238 -27.34 9.51 -5.66
C VAL A 238 -27.61 9.67 -7.15
N ARG A 239 -28.77 10.23 -7.51
CA ARG A 239 -29.12 10.51 -8.90
C ARG A 239 -28.16 11.55 -9.53
N GLU A 240 -27.92 12.65 -8.85
CA GLU A 240 -27.00 13.70 -9.32
C GLU A 240 -25.58 13.18 -9.52
N TYR A 241 -25.10 12.36 -8.59
CA TYR A 241 -23.81 11.68 -8.67
C TYR A 241 -23.74 10.79 -9.92
N THR A 242 -24.68 9.87 -10.08
CA THR A 242 -24.73 8.93 -11.22
C THR A 242 -24.86 9.67 -12.56
N GLU A 243 -25.71 10.70 -12.64
CA GLU A 243 -25.85 11.52 -13.84
C GLU A 243 -24.57 12.30 -14.16
N GLY A 244 -23.82 12.71 -13.14
CA GLY A 244 -22.53 13.37 -13.29
C GLY A 244 -21.53 12.48 -14.05
N PHE A 245 -21.36 11.24 -13.63
CA PHE A 245 -20.49 10.26 -14.30
C PHE A 245 -21.00 9.91 -15.70
N ASN A 246 -22.30 9.70 -15.88
CA ASN A 246 -22.88 9.44 -17.20
C ASN A 246 -22.63 10.60 -18.18
N LYS A 247 -22.68 11.85 -17.72
CA LYS A 247 -22.35 13.03 -18.55
C LYS A 247 -20.88 13.10 -18.92
N MET A 248 -19.99 12.68 -18.02
CA MET A 248 -18.56 12.61 -18.32
C MET A 248 -18.26 11.55 -19.37
N ASP A 249 -18.82 10.36 -19.22
CA ASP A 249 -18.58 9.23 -20.10
C ASP A 249 -19.15 9.45 -21.51
N LYS A 250 -20.28 10.14 -21.63
CA LYS A 250 -20.97 10.38 -22.91
C LYS A 250 -20.12 11.11 -23.97
N ARG A 251 -19.09 11.88 -23.55
CA ARG A 251 -18.24 12.63 -24.48
C ARG A 251 -17.06 11.81 -25.04
N LYS A 252 -16.55 10.89 -24.24
CA LYS A 252 -15.48 10.00 -24.60
C LYS A 252 -15.60 8.80 -23.68
N TYR A 253 -16.10 7.70 -24.19
CA TYR A 253 -16.29 6.46 -23.45
C TYR A 253 -14.97 6.04 -22.81
N PHE A 254 -14.86 6.17 -21.49
CA PHE A 254 -13.67 5.84 -20.72
C PHE A 254 -14.00 5.08 -19.42
N ILE A 255 -15.28 5.05 -19.03
CA ILE A 255 -15.77 4.30 -17.86
C ILE A 255 -16.06 2.88 -18.32
N GLU A 256 -15.12 1.99 -18.09
CA GLU A 256 -15.22 0.56 -18.37
C GLU A 256 -15.62 -0.21 -17.10
N THR A 257 -15.39 -1.51 -17.06
CA THR A 257 -15.83 -2.35 -15.93
C THR A 257 -15.15 -1.96 -14.62
N VAL A 258 -13.84 -1.70 -14.66
CA VAL A 258 -13.05 -1.35 -13.45
C VAL A 258 -13.50 -0.01 -12.88
N GLU A 259 -13.61 1.01 -13.73
CA GLU A 259 -14.05 2.34 -13.29
C GLU A 259 -15.50 2.32 -12.75
N ARG A 260 -16.36 1.46 -13.31
CA ARG A 260 -17.73 1.29 -12.78
C ARG A 260 -17.75 0.70 -11.38
N GLU A 261 -16.93 -0.31 -11.12
CA GLU A 261 -16.82 -0.92 -9.79
C GLU A 261 -16.31 0.07 -8.74
N GLU A 262 -15.50 1.05 -9.15
CA GLU A 262 -15.01 2.11 -8.26
C GLU A 262 -16.07 3.22 -8.02
N ILE A 263 -17.07 3.38 -8.91
CA ILE A 263 -18.16 4.37 -8.79
C ILE A 263 -19.30 3.87 -7.90
N TYR A 264 -19.57 2.57 -7.85
CA TYR A 264 -20.69 1.94 -7.13
C TYR A 264 -20.23 1.20 -5.87
#